data_99f697b0b2b434c463f17c1816b739be
#
_entry.id   99f697b0b2b434c463f17c1816b739be
#
_cell.length_a   1.000
_cell.length_b   1.000
_cell.length_c   1.000
_cell.angle_alpha   90.00
_cell.angle_beta   90.00
_cell.angle_gamma   90.00
#
_symmetry.space_group_name_H-M   'P 1'
#
loop_
_entity.id
_entity.type
_entity.pdbx_description
1 polymer ?
#
loop_
_entity_poly.entity_id
_entity_poly.type
_entity_poly.pdbx_seq_one_letter_code
_entity_poly.pdbx_strand_id
1 'polypeptide(L)'
;MRRGGAALLLAAAFALGAQAQERAIPPDQLKSGSAFLGEDLRALQADEFANPGMLWVERGEKLWREPAGKKGLACASCHKEVNMRWVAARYPRIDSRSRKLLDLEDRINRCRAERMNAEPLRYESDELLALTAFLARQSRGVPIAVSIEGPARAHFEAGRTSYHQRRGQMNLSCAHCHDAQWGKRLLSETISQGHPNAYPAYRLEWQTVGSLQRRMRACLSGIRAEMLPYGAQEYLDLELYLAWRAQGLPIETPGVRR
;
A
#
# COMPACT_ATOMS: atom_id res chain seq x y z
N MET A 1 -66.92 11.51 -35.96
CA MET A 1 -65.74 10.67 -36.17
C MET A 1 -64.54 11.34 -35.48
N ARG A 2 -64.16 10.89 -34.28
CA ARG A 2 -63.02 11.41 -33.50
C ARG A 2 -61.93 10.30 -33.49
N ARG A 3 -60.78 10.57 -34.12
CA ARG A 3 -59.63 9.69 -34.09
C ARG A 3 -58.76 10.06 -32.89
N GLY A 4 -58.68 9.17 -31.91
CA GLY A 4 -57.76 9.26 -30.81
C GLY A 4 -56.40 8.72 -31.21
N GLY A 5 -55.36 9.56 -31.15
CA GLY A 5 -53.98 9.15 -31.33
C GLY A 5 -53.40 8.75 -29.95
N ALA A 6 -52.97 7.49 -29.83
CA ALA A 6 -52.24 7.02 -28.69
C ALA A 6 -50.74 7.34 -28.90
N ALA A 7 -50.18 8.18 -28.00
CA ALA A 7 -48.77 8.47 -27.95
C ALA A 7 -48.07 7.37 -27.11
N LEU A 8 -47.24 6.55 -27.74
CA LEU A 8 -46.32 5.63 -27.05
C LEU A 8 -45.12 6.42 -26.51
N LEU A 9 -45.03 6.54 -25.19
CA LEU A 9 -43.84 7.00 -24.52
C LEU A 9 -42.86 5.83 -24.40
N LEU A 10 -41.78 5.83 -25.21
CA LEU A 10 -40.64 4.95 -25.02
C LEU A 10 -39.79 5.48 -23.83
N ALA A 11 -39.86 4.82 -22.70
CA ALA A 11 -38.93 5.03 -21.62
C ALA A 11 -37.60 4.33 -21.92
N ALA A 12 -36.59 5.10 -22.34
CA ALA A 12 -35.23 4.61 -22.45
C ALA A 12 -34.63 4.43 -21.06
N ALA A 13 -34.54 3.19 -20.60
CA ALA A 13 -33.81 2.84 -19.39
C ALA A 13 -32.30 2.94 -19.67
N PHE A 14 -31.67 4.02 -19.20
CA PHE A 14 -30.21 4.10 -19.13
C PHE A 14 -29.72 3.13 -18.04
N ALA A 15 -29.32 1.95 -18.44
CA ALA A 15 -28.53 1.07 -17.59
C ALA A 15 -27.14 1.70 -17.43
N LEU A 16 -26.91 2.37 -16.30
CA LEU A 16 -25.57 2.73 -15.81
C LEU A 16 -24.83 1.44 -15.45
N GLY A 17 -24.24 0.79 -16.46
CA GLY A 17 -23.30 -0.28 -16.26
C GLY A 17 -22.11 0.29 -15.51
N ALA A 18 -21.87 -0.16 -14.29
CA ALA A 18 -20.61 0.05 -13.59
C ALA A 18 -19.51 -0.55 -14.46
N GLN A 19 -18.79 0.29 -15.21
CA GLN A 19 -17.64 -0.15 -15.97
C GLN A 19 -16.61 -0.65 -14.97
N ALA A 20 -16.36 -1.96 -14.97
CA ALA A 20 -15.27 -2.54 -14.23
C ALA A 20 -13.99 -1.82 -14.66
N GLN A 21 -13.28 -1.22 -13.72
CA GLN A 21 -12.05 -0.48 -13.99
C GLN A 21 -11.02 -1.46 -14.55
N GLU A 22 -10.65 -1.29 -15.81
CA GLU A 22 -9.70 -2.17 -16.49
C GLU A 22 -8.30 -1.99 -15.88
N ARG A 23 -7.68 -3.09 -15.51
CA ARG A 23 -6.30 -3.12 -14.99
C ARG A 23 -5.35 -3.28 -16.17
N ALA A 24 -4.22 -2.55 -16.14
CA ALA A 24 -3.16 -2.70 -17.14
C ALA A 24 -2.56 -4.11 -17.15
N ILE A 25 -2.59 -4.81 -16.00
CA ILE A 25 -2.15 -6.19 -15.86
C ILE A 25 -3.36 -7.04 -15.48
N PRO A 26 -3.74 -8.03 -16.32
CA PRO A 26 -4.85 -8.93 -16.03
C PRO A 26 -4.64 -9.72 -14.74
N PRO A 27 -5.71 -10.09 -14.01
CA PRO A 27 -5.62 -10.78 -12.73
C PRO A 27 -4.83 -12.10 -12.77
N ASP A 28 -4.90 -12.85 -13.85
CA ASP A 28 -4.18 -14.10 -14.08
C ASP A 28 -2.67 -13.92 -14.34
N GLN A 29 -2.24 -12.68 -14.65
CA GLN A 29 -0.84 -12.30 -14.85
C GLN A 29 -0.24 -11.55 -13.67
N LEU A 30 -1.00 -11.33 -12.59
CA LEU A 30 -0.49 -10.65 -11.41
C LEU A 30 0.62 -11.46 -10.74
N LYS A 31 1.75 -10.80 -10.49
CA LYS A 31 2.92 -11.39 -9.83
C LYS A 31 3.40 -10.50 -8.70
N SER A 32 3.63 -11.10 -7.55
CA SER A 32 4.33 -10.39 -6.47
C SER A 32 5.73 -9.96 -6.89
N GLY A 33 6.25 -8.92 -6.25
CA GLY A 33 7.63 -8.49 -6.45
C GLY A 33 8.66 -9.60 -6.18
N SER A 34 8.37 -10.57 -5.32
CA SER A 34 9.22 -11.73 -5.06
C SER A 34 9.44 -12.62 -6.29
N ALA A 35 8.49 -12.68 -7.22
CA ALA A 35 8.62 -13.45 -8.46
C ALA A 35 9.73 -12.93 -9.40
N PHE A 36 10.20 -11.70 -9.20
CA PHE A 36 11.24 -11.04 -9.99
C PHE A 36 12.61 -11.05 -9.31
N LEU A 37 12.72 -11.68 -8.14
CA LEU A 37 13.97 -11.82 -7.40
C LEU A 37 14.76 -13.07 -7.85
N GLY A 38 16.06 -13.03 -7.65
CA GLY A 38 16.89 -14.23 -7.68
C GLY A 38 16.51 -15.23 -6.58
N GLU A 39 16.93 -16.47 -6.75
CA GLU A 39 16.61 -17.57 -5.82
C GLU A 39 17.08 -17.27 -4.40
N ASP A 40 18.30 -16.76 -4.25
CA ASP A 40 18.90 -16.41 -2.96
C ASP A 40 18.05 -15.41 -2.17
N LEU A 41 17.56 -14.36 -2.84
CA LEU A 41 16.72 -13.34 -2.16
C LEU A 41 15.31 -13.86 -1.85
N ARG A 42 14.78 -14.76 -2.67
CA ARG A 42 13.52 -15.44 -2.37
C ARG A 42 13.66 -16.35 -1.14
N ALA A 43 14.74 -17.12 -1.10
CA ALA A 43 15.04 -17.98 0.04
C ALA A 43 15.23 -17.14 1.31
N LEU A 44 16.01 -16.07 1.23
CA LEU A 44 16.23 -15.14 2.36
C LEU A 44 14.91 -14.50 2.86
N GLN A 45 14.00 -14.11 1.95
CA GLN A 45 12.69 -13.58 2.35
C GLN A 45 11.81 -14.65 3.01
N ALA A 46 11.90 -15.89 2.55
CA ALA A 46 11.06 -16.97 3.04
C ALA A 46 11.49 -17.49 4.43
N ASP A 47 12.77 -17.43 4.72
CA ASP A 47 13.37 -17.90 5.98
C ASP A 47 13.14 -16.86 7.09
N GLU A 48 12.34 -17.22 8.10
CA GLU A 48 12.01 -16.32 9.21
C GLU A 48 13.21 -16.01 10.12
N PHE A 49 14.23 -16.88 10.17
CA PHE A 49 15.44 -16.66 10.96
C PHE A 49 16.49 -15.82 10.21
N ALA A 50 16.60 -16.04 8.91
CA ALA A 50 17.59 -15.34 8.08
C ALA A 50 17.08 -13.99 7.55
N ASN A 51 15.75 -13.78 7.46
CA ASN A 51 15.17 -12.53 6.95
C ASN A 51 15.49 -11.36 7.89
N PRO A 52 16.35 -10.42 7.48
CA PRO A 52 16.75 -9.31 8.36
C PRO A 52 15.61 -8.37 8.74
N GLY A 53 14.52 -8.35 7.96
CA GLY A 53 13.32 -7.57 8.28
C GLY A 53 12.58 -8.08 9.53
N MET A 54 12.85 -9.33 9.96
CA MET A 54 12.27 -9.89 11.18
C MET A 54 12.73 -9.17 12.46
N LEU A 55 13.91 -8.55 12.45
CA LEU A 55 14.36 -7.72 13.58
C LEU A 55 13.42 -6.53 13.83
N TRP A 56 12.85 -5.93 12.79
CA TRP A 56 11.83 -4.90 12.94
C TRP A 56 10.50 -5.46 13.42
N VAL A 57 10.13 -6.66 12.98
CA VAL A 57 8.90 -7.34 13.46
C VAL A 57 9.02 -7.59 14.98
N GLU A 58 10.13 -8.13 15.44
CA GLU A 58 10.38 -8.38 16.88
C GLU A 58 10.38 -7.07 17.70
N ARG A 59 11.03 -6.03 17.18
CA ARG A 59 11.00 -4.70 17.81
C ARG A 59 9.57 -4.15 17.85
N GLY A 60 8.81 -4.32 16.79
CA GLY A 60 7.41 -3.90 16.69
C GLY A 60 6.51 -4.63 17.68
N GLU A 61 6.76 -5.93 17.90
CA GLU A 61 6.06 -6.73 18.91
C GLU A 61 6.32 -6.21 20.33
N LYS A 62 7.56 -5.84 20.64
CA LYS A 62 7.90 -5.21 21.94
C LYS A 62 7.16 -3.88 22.10
N LEU A 63 7.24 -2.99 21.11
CA LEU A 63 6.54 -1.69 21.11
C LEU A 63 5.01 -1.84 21.18
N TRP A 64 4.46 -2.90 20.61
CA TRP A 64 3.03 -3.21 20.69
C TRP A 64 2.56 -3.48 22.12
N ARG A 65 3.43 -4.06 22.96
CA ARG A 65 3.15 -4.37 24.36
C ARG A 65 3.62 -3.29 25.33
N GLU A 66 4.43 -2.35 24.86
CA GLU A 66 5.01 -1.30 25.70
C GLU A 66 3.99 -0.16 25.93
N PRO A 67 3.71 0.20 27.20
CA PRO A 67 2.87 1.33 27.51
C PRO A 67 3.49 2.65 27.02
N ALA A 68 2.64 3.52 26.44
CA ALA A 68 3.09 4.83 25.94
C ALA A 68 2.06 5.93 26.23
N GLY A 69 2.54 7.17 26.12
CA GLY A 69 1.71 8.36 26.31
C GLY A 69 1.25 8.57 27.76
N LYS A 70 0.53 9.67 27.97
CA LYS A 70 0.08 10.07 29.32
C LYS A 70 -0.93 9.10 29.94
N LYS A 71 -1.57 8.27 29.14
CA LYS A 71 -2.53 7.28 29.63
C LYS A 71 -1.88 5.94 30.02
N GLY A 72 -0.59 5.75 29.76
CA GLY A 72 0.13 4.52 30.11
C GLY A 72 -0.46 3.26 29.45
N LEU A 73 -1.06 3.39 28.25
CA LEU A 73 -1.68 2.30 27.51
C LEU A 73 -0.72 1.75 26.46
N ALA A 74 -0.74 0.43 26.29
CA ALA A 74 -0.12 -0.24 25.14
C ALA A 74 -1.15 -0.50 24.03
N CYS A 75 -0.68 -0.78 22.80
CA CYS A 75 -1.59 -1.26 21.76
C CYS A 75 -2.31 -2.55 22.19
N ALA A 76 -1.58 -3.45 22.85
CA ALA A 76 -2.08 -4.70 23.40
C ALA A 76 -3.16 -4.51 24.50
N SER A 77 -3.24 -3.33 25.12
CA SER A 77 -4.30 -3.03 26.10
C SER A 77 -5.70 -3.04 25.50
N CYS A 78 -5.81 -2.75 24.18
CA CYS A 78 -7.10 -2.66 23.46
C CYS A 78 -7.24 -3.69 22.36
N HIS A 79 -6.14 -4.20 21.81
CA HIS A 79 -6.12 -5.08 20.64
C HIS A 79 -5.48 -6.44 20.95
N LYS A 80 -6.13 -7.51 20.52
CA LYS A 80 -5.52 -8.84 20.50
C LYS A 80 -4.84 -9.07 19.15
N GLU A 81 -3.64 -9.65 19.13
CA GLU A 81 -2.87 -9.89 17.91
C GLU A 81 -3.66 -10.67 16.85
N VAL A 82 -4.40 -11.71 17.28
CA VAL A 82 -5.23 -12.52 16.39
C VAL A 82 -6.25 -11.70 15.58
N ASN A 83 -6.70 -10.55 16.11
CA ASN A 83 -7.62 -9.65 15.44
C ASN A 83 -6.93 -8.76 14.38
N MET A 84 -5.60 -8.78 14.33
CA MET A 84 -4.82 -7.98 13.37
C MET A 84 -4.62 -8.68 12.03
N ARG A 85 -4.97 -9.95 11.91
CA ARG A 85 -4.72 -10.77 10.71
C ARG A 85 -5.18 -10.15 9.38
N TRP A 86 -6.25 -9.36 9.39
CA TRP A 86 -6.83 -8.79 8.17
C TRP A 86 -6.57 -7.28 8.04
N VAL A 87 -5.83 -6.71 8.97
CA VAL A 87 -5.74 -5.24 9.08
C VAL A 87 -4.94 -4.67 7.94
N ALA A 88 -3.69 -5.08 7.76
CA ALA A 88 -2.82 -4.49 6.73
C ALA A 88 -3.34 -4.71 5.30
N ALA A 89 -4.02 -5.83 5.04
CA ALA A 89 -4.56 -6.13 3.72
C ALA A 89 -5.67 -5.17 3.24
N ARG A 90 -6.19 -4.32 4.14
CA ARG A 90 -7.28 -3.36 3.87
C ARG A 90 -6.83 -1.91 3.86
N TYR A 91 -5.53 -1.64 3.94
CA TYR A 91 -4.96 -0.28 3.90
C TYR A 91 -4.26 -0.02 2.56
N PRO A 92 -4.31 1.22 2.07
CA PRO A 92 -4.99 2.41 2.63
C PRO A 92 -6.52 2.31 2.62
N ARG A 93 -7.16 3.02 3.55
CA ARG A 93 -8.62 3.06 3.62
C ARG A 93 -9.15 4.39 4.16
N ILE A 94 -10.40 4.72 3.83
CA ILE A 94 -11.09 5.85 4.43
C ILE A 94 -11.40 5.56 5.89
N ASP A 95 -10.96 6.45 6.76
CA ASP A 95 -11.33 6.40 8.17
C ASP A 95 -12.76 6.94 8.37
N SER A 96 -13.59 6.17 9.05
CA SER A 96 -15.02 6.48 9.22
C SER A 96 -15.29 7.78 9.99
N ARG A 97 -14.38 8.17 10.90
CA ARG A 97 -14.52 9.36 11.74
C ARG A 97 -14.06 10.63 11.04
N SER A 98 -12.81 10.65 10.56
CA SER A 98 -12.21 11.84 9.94
C SER A 98 -12.56 11.98 8.47
N ARG A 99 -13.08 10.93 7.83
CA ARG A 99 -13.36 10.87 6.39
C ARG A 99 -12.10 11.03 5.51
N LYS A 100 -10.92 10.94 6.12
CA LYS A 100 -9.62 11.00 5.42
C LYS A 100 -9.17 9.62 4.97
N LEU A 101 -8.42 9.57 3.87
CA LEU A 101 -7.67 8.39 3.50
C LEU A 101 -6.49 8.26 4.47
N LEU A 102 -6.31 7.10 5.05
CA LEU A 102 -5.18 6.76 5.92
C LEU A 102 -4.45 5.53 5.39
N ASP A 103 -3.13 5.56 5.43
CA ASP A 103 -2.31 4.35 5.38
C ASP A 103 -2.24 3.67 6.77
N LEU A 104 -1.44 2.63 6.90
CA LEU A 104 -1.32 1.92 8.18
C LEU A 104 -0.51 2.73 9.19
N GLU A 105 0.49 3.47 8.76
CA GLU A 105 1.32 4.38 9.56
C GLU A 105 0.49 5.49 10.18
N ASP A 106 -0.35 6.15 9.41
CA ASP A 106 -1.29 7.16 9.89
C ASP A 106 -2.27 6.58 10.91
N ARG A 107 -2.76 5.37 10.65
CA ARG A 107 -3.66 4.69 11.58
C ARG A 107 -3.01 4.40 12.92
N ILE A 108 -1.75 3.96 12.92
CA ILE A 108 -0.95 3.74 14.14
C ILE A 108 -0.81 5.07 14.89
N ASN A 109 -0.35 6.12 14.22
CA ASN A 109 -0.14 7.44 14.81
C ASN A 109 -1.42 8.04 15.37
N ARG A 110 -2.52 7.91 14.65
CA ARG A 110 -3.81 8.36 15.12
C ARG A 110 -4.27 7.62 16.39
N CYS A 111 -4.04 6.31 16.45
CA CYS A 111 -4.35 5.53 17.65
C CYS A 111 -3.50 5.98 18.84
N ARG A 112 -2.20 6.26 18.62
CA ARG A 112 -1.29 6.79 19.63
C ARG A 112 -1.77 8.13 20.17
N ALA A 113 -2.08 9.07 19.28
CA ALA A 113 -2.53 10.41 19.68
C ALA A 113 -3.90 10.39 20.39
N GLU A 114 -4.92 9.79 19.78
CA GLU A 114 -6.30 9.88 20.27
C GLU A 114 -6.59 8.94 21.47
N ARG A 115 -5.98 7.74 21.50
CA ARG A 115 -6.29 6.71 22.48
C ARG A 115 -5.30 6.65 23.63
N MET A 116 -4.02 6.84 23.32
CA MET A 116 -2.94 6.71 24.31
C MET A 116 -2.48 8.08 24.85
N ASN A 117 -2.86 9.18 24.21
CA ASN A 117 -2.30 10.52 24.45
C ASN A 117 -0.77 10.52 24.38
N ALA A 118 -0.26 9.85 23.35
CA ALA A 118 1.16 9.73 23.02
C ALA A 118 1.48 10.55 21.77
N GLU A 119 2.71 11.07 21.69
CA GLU A 119 3.17 11.77 20.51
C GLU A 119 3.17 10.83 19.27
N PRO A 120 2.75 11.34 18.11
CA PRO A 120 2.88 10.63 16.84
C PRO A 120 4.35 10.30 16.56
N LEU A 121 4.60 9.12 16.05
CA LEU A 121 5.92 8.71 15.59
C LEU A 121 6.18 9.33 14.20
N ARG A 122 7.40 9.78 13.99
CA ARG A 122 7.79 10.34 12.69
C ARG A 122 7.79 9.25 11.61
N TYR A 123 7.32 9.56 10.41
CA TYR A 123 7.51 8.69 9.25
C TYR A 123 8.98 8.31 9.09
N GLU A 124 9.25 7.09 8.68
CA GLU A 124 10.58 6.48 8.57
C GLU A 124 11.36 6.39 9.89
N SER A 125 10.75 6.67 11.04
CA SER A 125 11.38 6.29 12.30
C SER A 125 11.36 4.78 12.49
N ASP A 126 12.39 4.26 13.13
CA ASP A 126 12.50 2.82 13.41
C ASP A 126 11.29 2.28 14.18
N GLU A 127 10.72 3.09 15.10
CA GLU A 127 9.55 2.72 15.88
C GLU A 127 8.30 2.57 15.04
N LEU A 128 8.05 3.51 14.12
CA LEU A 128 6.87 3.44 13.24
C LEU A 128 7.01 2.31 12.23
N LEU A 129 8.19 2.16 11.62
CA LEU A 129 8.49 1.06 10.71
C LEU A 129 8.37 -0.31 11.40
N ALA A 130 8.83 -0.43 12.64
CA ALA A 130 8.75 -1.65 13.43
C ALA A 130 7.28 -2.02 13.74
N LEU A 131 6.48 -1.06 14.23
CA LEU A 131 5.05 -1.29 14.48
C LEU A 131 4.30 -1.64 13.20
N THR A 132 4.59 -0.96 12.10
CA THR A 132 3.97 -1.23 10.81
C THR A 132 4.35 -2.62 10.29
N ALA A 133 5.65 -2.99 10.39
CA ALA A 133 6.13 -4.32 10.00
C ALA A 133 5.50 -5.43 10.84
N PHE A 134 5.41 -5.26 12.16
CA PHE A 134 4.74 -6.21 13.05
C PHE A 134 3.26 -6.40 12.68
N LEU A 135 2.51 -5.31 12.49
CA LEU A 135 1.10 -5.37 12.12
C LEU A 135 0.88 -5.98 10.73
N ALA A 136 1.70 -5.59 9.76
CA ALA A 136 1.61 -6.14 8.42
C ALA A 136 1.98 -7.64 8.39
N ARG A 137 2.94 -8.07 9.22
CA ARG A 137 3.29 -9.49 9.39
C ARG A 137 2.12 -10.33 9.89
N GLN A 138 1.23 -9.78 10.75
CA GLN A 138 0.01 -10.48 11.17
C GLN A 138 -0.93 -10.79 10.00
N SER A 139 -0.84 -10.00 8.92
CA SER A 139 -1.62 -10.20 7.69
C SER A 139 -0.91 -11.05 6.63
N ARG A 140 0.25 -11.65 6.91
CA ARG A 140 1.00 -12.45 5.92
C ARG A 140 0.13 -13.57 5.35
N GLY A 141 0.16 -13.72 4.03
CA GLY A 141 -0.66 -14.67 3.29
C GLY A 141 -2.10 -14.24 3.03
N VAL A 142 -2.56 -13.15 3.65
CA VAL A 142 -3.90 -12.60 3.41
C VAL A 142 -3.90 -11.82 2.12
N PRO A 143 -4.88 -12.04 1.21
CA PRO A 143 -5.01 -11.26 -0.02
C PRO A 143 -5.29 -9.79 0.27
N ILE A 144 -4.61 -8.90 -0.46
CA ILE A 144 -4.94 -7.46 -0.45
C ILE A 144 -6.39 -7.27 -0.91
N ALA A 145 -7.14 -6.48 -0.15
CA ALA A 145 -8.57 -6.24 -0.36
C ALA A 145 -8.95 -4.80 0.03
N VAL A 146 -8.42 -3.81 -0.68
CA VAL A 146 -8.75 -2.41 -0.49
C VAL A 146 -10.07 -2.03 -1.20
N SER A 147 -10.79 -1.07 -0.64
CA SER A 147 -11.99 -0.51 -1.26
C SER A 147 -11.67 0.80 -1.96
N ILE A 148 -12.16 0.95 -3.19
CA ILE A 148 -12.10 2.20 -3.97
C ILE A 148 -13.47 2.84 -4.13
N GLU A 149 -14.47 2.36 -3.37
CA GLU A 149 -15.85 2.82 -3.48
C GLU A 149 -16.14 4.03 -2.55
N GLY A 150 -17.20 4.75 -2.86
CA GLY A 150 -17.62 5.90 -2.10
C GLY A 150 -16.54 6.98 -2.01
N PRO A 151 -16.23 7.49 -0.80
CA PRO A 151 -15.23 8.56 -0.65
C PRO A 151 -13.82 8.20 -1.10
N ALA A 152 -13.49 6.90 -1.19
CA ALA A 152 -12.19 6.46 -1.66
C ALA A 152 -12.00 6.67 -3.18
N ARG A 153 -13.08 6.86 -3.94
CA ARG A 153 -13.03 6.98 -5.39
C ARG A 153 -12.18 8.16 -5.87
N ALA A 154 -12.34 9.32 -5.27
CA ALA A 154 -11.56 10.50 -5.63
C ALA A 154 -10.05 10.28 -5.39
N HIS A 155 -9.69 9.67 -4.28
CA HIS A 155 -8.31 9.31 -3.94
C HIS A 155 -7.74 8.28 -4.92
N PHE A 156 -8.52 7.26 -5.28
CA PHE A 156 -8.12 6.28 -6.28
C PHE A 156 -7.83 6.92 -7.64
N GLU A 157 -8.69 7.82 -8.12
CA GLU A 157 -8.50 8.51 -9.41
C GLU A 157 -7.28 9.46 -9.37
N ALA A 158 -7.05 10.14 -8.23
CA ALA A 158 -5.85 10.96 -8.03
C ALA A 158 -4.57 10.08 -8.06
N GLY A 159 -4.59 8.94 -7.38
CA GLY A 159 -3.48 7.98 -7.39
C GLY A 159 -3.22 7.39 -8.77
N ARG A 160 -4.29 7.08 -9.53
CA ARG A 160 -4.19 6.63 -10.92
C ARG A 160 -3.54 7.71 -11.79
N THR A 161 -3.98 8.94 -11.65
CA THR A 161 -3.41 10.08 -12.39
C THR A 161 -1.92 10.23 -12.08
N SER A 162 -1.54 10.23 -10.78
CA SER A 162 -0.15 10.31 -10.34
C SER A 162 0.70 9.16 -10.91
N TYR A 163 0.19 7.93 -10.93
CA TYR A 163 0.88 6.75 -11.44
C TYR A 163 1.22 6.85 -12.94
N HIS A 164 0.34 7.45 -13.73
CA HIS A 164 0.52 7.64 -15.18
C HIS A 164 1.19 8.98 -15.54
N GLN A 165 1.30 9.92 -14.61
CA GLN A 165 1.90 11.22 -14.84
C GLN A 165 3.40 11.10 -15.10
N ARG A 166 3.86 11.66 -16.22
CA ARG A 166 5.29 11.75 -16.55
C ARG A 166 5.94 12.84 -15.71
N ARG A 167 7.09 12.53 -15.11
CA ARG A 167 7.78 13.40 -14.15
C ARG A 167 9.29 13.36 -14.35
N GLY A 168 9.94 14.34 -13.73
CA GLY A 168 11.39 14.45 -13.66
C GLY A 168 12.05 14.75 -14.99
N GLN A 169 13.37 14.91 -14.94
CA GLN A 169 14.16 15.20 -16.13
C GLN A 169 14.14 14.07 -17.15
N MET A 170 13.92 12.83 -16.70
CA MET A 170 13.80 11.67 -17.58
C MET A 170 12.41 11.53 -18.21
N ASN A 171 11.44 12.36 -17.83
CA ASN A 171 10.09 12.38 -18.37
C ASN A 171 9.42 11.00 -18.36
N LEU A 172 9.51 10.26 -17.22
CA LEU A 172 8.96 8.93 -17.03
C LEU A 172 7.82 8.93 -16.01
N SER A 173 6.93 7.95 -16.14
CA SER A 173 5.89 7.64 -15.15
C SER A 173 6.11 6.24 -14.57
N CYS A 174 5.41 5.89 -13.49
CA CYS A 174 5.44 4.54 -12.91
C CYS A 174 5.03 3.48 -13.95
N ALA A 175 4.00 3.78 -14.75
CA ALA A 175 3.49 2.88 -15.79
C ALA A 175 4.54 2.52 -16.86
N HIS A 176 5.46 3.43 -17.21
CA HIS A 176 6.50 3.13 -18.20
C HIS A 176 7.37 1.93 -17.79
N CYS A 177 7.65 1.79 -16.50
CA CYS A 177 8.42 0.66 -16.00
C CYS A 177 7.51 -0.51 -15.59
N HIS A 178 6.50 -0.24 -14.76
CA HIS A 178 5.76 -1.28 -14.05
C HIS A 178 4.58 -1.89 -14.83
N ASP A 179 4.11 -1.23 -15.89
CA ASP A 179 3.12 -1.79 -16.81
C ASP A 179 3.77 -2.23 -18.14
N ALA A 180 4.63 -1.37 -18.73
CA ALA A 180 5.14 -1.62 -20.07
C ALA A 180 6.46 -2.41 -20.13
N GLN A 181 7.26 -2.45 -19.04
CA GLN A 181 8.62 -3.01 -19.06
C GLN A 181 8.87 -4.03 -17.93
N TRP A 182 7.85 -4.46 -17.17
CA TRP A 182 8.06 -5.49 -16.16
C TRP A 182 8.63 -6.78 -16.77
N GLY A 183 9.48 -7.46 -16.03
CA GLY A 183 10.22 -8.62 -16.50
C GLY A 183 11.52 -8.29 -17.24
N LYS A 184 11.73 -7.05 -17.69
CA LYS A 184 13.00 -6.62 -18.29
C LYS A 184 14.01 -6.21 -17.22
N ARG A 185 15.28 -6.25 -17.59
CA ARG A 185 16.37 -5.83 -16.69
C ARG A 185 16.59 -4.32 -16.76
N LEU A 186 16.78 -3.74 -15.58
CA LEU A 186 17.26 -2.37 -15.40
C LEU A 186 18.47 -2.44 -14.46
N LEU A 187 19.68 -2.18 -14.98
CA LEU A 187 20.94 -2.39 -14.25
C LEU A 187 21.03 -3.85 -13.76
N SER A 188 21.21 -4.05 -12.46
CA SER A 188 21.31 -5.37 -11.84
C SER A 188 19.97 -6.00 -11.45
N GLU A 189 18.84 -5.27 -11.57
CA GLU A 189 17.53 -5.71 -11.11
C GLU A 189 16.58 -6.03 -12.27
N THR A 190 15.60 -6.89 -12.00
CA THR A 190 14.45 -7.10 -12.88
C THR A 190 13.31 -6.18 -12.46
N ILE A 191 12.78 -5.43 -13.41
CA ILE A 191 11.63 -4.55 -13.18
C ILE A 191 10.42 -5.40 -12.80
N SER A 192 9.88 -5.17 -11.60
CA SER A 192 8.66 -5.82 -11.13
C SER A 192 7.41 -5.08 -11.61
N GLN A 193 6.23 -5.66 -11.35
CA GLN A 193 4.94 -5.01 -11.61
C GLN A 193 4.60 -3.87 -10.62
N GLY A 194 5.50 -3.56 -9.66
CA GLY A 194 5.33 -2.43 -8.72
C GLY A 194 4.26 -2.64 -7.65
N HIS A 195 3.98 -3.88 -7.26
CA HIS A 195 3.00 -4.18 -6.22
C HIS A 195 3.56 -3.96 -4.81
N PRO A 196 2.75 -3.40 -3.86
CA PRO A 196 3.22 -2.99 -2.53
C PRO A 196 3.16 -4.10 -1.48
N ASN A 197 2.74 -5.30 -1.81
CA ASN A 197 2.36 -6.38 -0.91
C ASN A 197 3.45 -6.89 0.05
N ALA A 198 4.70 -6.45 -0.14
CA ALA A 198 5.84 -6.83 0.71
C ALA A 198 6.31 -5.72 1.66
N TYR A 199 5.69 -4.52 1.60
CA TYR A 199 6.10 -3.37 2.42
C TYR A 199 5.37 -3.33 3.78
N PRO A 200 6.09 -2.83 4.84
CA PRO A 200 7.48 -2.40 4.88
C PRO A 200 8.44 -3.52 4.52
N ALA A 201 9.52 -3.20 3.81
CA ALA A 201 10.48 -4.17 3.29
C ALA A 201 11.92 -3.82 3.67
N TYR A 202 12.71 -4.84 3.99
CA TYR A 202 14.16 -4.69 4.13
C TYR A 202 14.79 -4.57 2.74
N ARG A 203 15.61 -3.57 2.53
CA ARG A 203 16.38 -3.44 1.30
C ARG A 203 17.87 -3.53 1.58
N LEU A 204 18.56 -4.38 0.81
CA LEU A 204 20.00 -4.58 0.96
C LEU A 204 20.79 -3.28 0.71
N GLU A 205 20.35 -2.46 -0.25
CA GLU A 205 20.97 -1.14 -0.52
C GLU A 205 20.79 -0.14 0.63
N TRP A 206 19.73 -0.29 1.44
CA TRP A 206 19.48 0.60 2.58
C TRP A 206 20.01 0.05 3.91
N GLN A 207 20.29 -1.24 3.95
CA GLN A 207 20.66 -1.98 5.18
C GLN A 207 19.63 -1.77 6.32
N THR A 208 18.38 -1.54 5.95
CA THR A 208 17.27 -1.29 6.89
C THR A 208 15.93 -1.57 6.22
N VAL A 209 14.88 -1.68 7.05
CA VAL A 209 13.50 -1.66 6.60
C VAL A 209 13.11 -0.23 6.19
N GLY A 210 12.31 -0.10 5.17
CA GLY A 210 11.73 1.18 4.76
C GLY A 210 10.28 1.02 4.31
N SER A 211 9.53 2.12 4.36
CA SER A 211 8.14 2.18 3.93
C SER A 211 8.00 2.10 2.40
N LEU A 212 6.77 1.92 1.94
CA LEU A 212 6.44 2.06 0.53
C LEU A 212 6.71 3.49 0.02
N GLN A 213 6.47 4.52 0.85
CA GLN A 213 6.75 5.90 0.48
C GLN A 213 8.25 6.14 0.27
N ARG A 214 9.12 5.55 1.09
CA ARG A 214 10.57 5.59 0.85
C ARG A 214 10.93 4.96 -0.49
N ARG A 215 10.29 3.86 -0.87
CA ARG A 215 10.52 3.25 -2.19
C ARG A 215 10.04 4.12 -3.34
N MET A 216 8.87 4.73 -3.23
CA MET A 216 8.38 5.68 -4.24
C MET A 216 9.31 6.87 -4.40
N ARG A 217 9.81 7.43 -3.30
CA ARG A 217 10.79 8.52 -3.30
C ARG A 217 12.10 8.12 -3.98
N ALA A 218 12.59 6.89 -3.74
CA ALA A 218 13.77 6.37 -4.42
C ALA A 218 13.56 6.26 -5.95
N CYS A 219 12.37 5.85 -6.41
CA CYS A 219 12.03 5.85 -7.83
C CYS A 219 11.98 7.28 -8.40
N LEU A 220 11.36 8.24 -7.69
CA LEU A 220 11.30 9.63 -8.10
C LEU A 220 12.71 10.25 -8.20
N SER A 221 13.58 9.98 -7.22
CA SER A 221 14.99 10.40 -7.27
C SER A 221 15.70 9.80 -8.49
N GLY A 222 15.48 8.52 -8.79
CA GLY A 222 16.08 7.84 -9.94
C GLY A 222 15.71 8.46 -11.29
N ILE A 223 14.51 9.01 -11.43
CA ILE A 223 14.07 9.73 -12.63
C ILE A 223 14.29 11.26 -12.54
N ARG A 224 15.00 11.72 -11.50
CA ARG A 224 15.28 13.14 -11.22
C ARG A 224 14.02 14.00 -11.13
N ALA A 225 13.00 13.47 -10.44
CA ALA A 225 11.77 14.16 -10.12
C ALA A 225 11.79 14.69 -8.69
N GLU A 226 10.96 15.70 -8.44
CA GLU A 226 10.72 16.23 -7.11
C GLU A 226 10.13 15.16 -6.18
N MET A 227 10.61 15.14 -4.94
CA MET A 227 10.13 14.24 -3.89
C MET A 227 9.29 15.03 -2.89
N LEU A 228 8.05 14.63 -2.72
CA LEU A 228 7.17 15.20 -1.70
C LEU A 228 7.59 14.74 -0.29
N PRO A 229 7.19 15.46 0.77
CA PRO A 229 7.38 14.99 2.13
C PRO A 229 6.62 13.68 2.39
N TYR A 230 7.11 12.88 3.34
CA TYR A 230 6.38 11.69 3.78
C TYR A 230 5.00 12.06 4.34
N GLY A 231 4.00 11.22 4.12
CA GLY A 231 2.62 11.48 4.50
C GLY A 231 1.88 12.47 3.58
N ALA A 232 2.51 12.94 2.50
CA ALA A 232 1.82 13.79 1.52
C ALA A 232 0.61 13.06 0.92
N GLN A 233 -0.50 13.79 0.74
CA GLN A 233 -1.75 13.22 0.22
C GLN A 233 -1.56 12.46 -1.10
N GLU A 234 -0.72 12.96 -1.97
CA GLU A 234 -0.42 12.30 -3.25
C GLU A 234 0.22 10.91 -3.05
N TYR A 235 1.06 10.72 -2.03
CA TYR A 235 1.60 9.39 -1.73
C TYR A 235 0.52 8.45 -1.20
N LEU A 236 -0.38 8.92 -0.35
CA LEU A 236 -1.51 8.12 0.15
C LEU A 236 -2.44 7.70 -1.00
N ASP A 237 -2.73 8.62 -1.91
CA ASP A 237 -3.54 8.36 -3.10
C ASP A 237 -2.89 7.32 -4.01
N LEU A 238 -1.57 7.46 -4.23
CA LEU A 238 -0.78 6.52 -5.01
C LEU A 238 -0.70 5.14 -4.33
N GLU A 239 -0.56 5.08 -3.01
CA GLU A 239 -0.60 3.82 -2.26
C GLU A 239 -1.94 3.09 -2.42
N LEU A 240 -3.05 3.81 -2.38
CA LEU A 240 -4.37 3.23 -2.62
C LEU A 240 -4.48 2.64 -4.03
N TYR A 241 -4.00 3.37 -5.03
CA TYR A 241 -3.98 2.89 -6.42
C TYR A 241 -3.09 1.65 -6.58
N LEU A 242 -1.88 1.66 -5.99
CA LEU A 242 -0.96 0.52 -6.03
C LEU A 242 -1.52 -0.71 -5.30
N ALA A 243 -2.19 -0.51 -4.15
CA ALA A 243 -2.86 -1.59 -3.43
C ALA A 243 -4.03 -2.18 -4.23
N TRP A 244 -4.80 -1.35 -4.91
CA TRP A 244 -5.85 -1.82 -5.82
C TRP A 244 -5.28 -2.61 -7.01
N ARG A 245 -4.16 -2.17 -7.61
CA ARG A 245 -3.46 -2.91 -8.67
C ARG A 245 -3.02 -4.30 -8.20
N ALA A 246 -2.64 -4.40 -6.92
CA ALA A 246 -2.16 -5.62 -6.27
C ALA A 246 -3.29 -6.47 -5.64
N GLN A 247 -4.55 -6.09 -5.81
CA GLN A 247 -5.67 -6.76 -5.14
C GLN A 247 -5.72 -8.25 -5.49
N GLY A 248 -5.80 -9.08 -4.47
CA GLY A 248 -5.73 -10.55 -4.58
C GLY A 248 -4.34 -11.13 -4.34
N LEU A 249 -3.25 -10.34 -4.46
CA LEU A 249 -1.91 -10.81 -4.06
C LEU A 249 -1.81 -10.93 -2.53
N PRO A 250 -1.13 -11.97 -2.03
CA PRO A 250 -0.93 -12.14 -0.60
C PRO A 250 0.04 -11.08 -0.05
N ILE A 251 -0.19 -10.64 1.19
CA ILE A 251 0.79 -9.86 1.96
C ILE A 251 2.02 -10.74 2.22
N GLU A 252 3.21 -10.19 1.96
CA GLU A 252 4.49 -10.88 2.11
C GLU A 252 5.42 -10.22 3.14
N THR A 253 4.95 -9.20 3.85
CA THR A 253 5.76 -8.44 4.83
C THR A 253 6.35 -9.34 5.92
N PRO A 254 7.63 -9.12 6.35
CA PRO A 254 8.57 -8.17 5.75
C PRO A 254 9.22 -8.74 4.49
N GLY A 255 9.13 -8.00 3.39
CA GLY A 255 9.84 -8.38 2.16
C GLY A 255 11.34 -8.15 2.27
N VAL A 256 12.12 -8.87 1.46
CA VAL A 256 13.55 -8.61 1.24
C VAL A 256 13.74 -8.20 -0.22
N ARG A 257 14.42 -7.11 -0.45
CA ARG A 257 14.68 -6.54 -1.78
C ARG A 257 16.15 -6.10 -1.86
N ARG A 258 16.64 -5.98 -3.09
CA ARG A 258 17.97 -5.42 -3.31
C ARG A 258 18.01 -3.93 -3.04
#